data_ff3fc9bf6757ab9b7adf3ca8f4af370e
#
_entry.id   ff3fc9bf6757ab9b7adf3ca8f4af370e
#
_cell.length_a   1.000
_cell.length_b   1.000
_cell.length_c   1.000
_cell.angle_alpha   90.00
_cell.angle_beta   90.00
_cell.angle_gamma   90.00
#
_symmetry.space_group_name_H-M   'P 1'
#
loop_
_entity.id
_entity.type
_entity.pdbx_description
1 polymer ?
#
loop_
_entity_poly.entity_id
_entity_poly.type
_entity_poly.pdbx_seq_one_letter_code
_entity_poly.pdbx_strand_id
1 'polypeptide(L)'
;MSICEQVTPRLSHANSAVVLSAVKVLMKFLELLPKDSDYYNRLLKKLAPPLVTLLSGEPEVRYVALRNINLTVQKRPEILKQEIKVFFVKYNDPIYVKLEKLDIMIHLASQASIAQVLAELKEYATEVDADFVHKAVRAIGRCAIKVEQSAERCVSTLLDLIQTKVNYVVQEAIVIIRDIYKYPNKYESIIATLCENLDSLDEPDA
;
A
#
# COMPACT_ATOMS: atom_id res chain seq x y z
N MET A 1 -16.94 7.89 -33.08
CA MET A 1 -16.44 8.41 -31.78
C MET A 1 -16.37 7.26 -30.81
N SER A 2 -15.21 7.00 -30.22
CA SER A 2 -15.06 5.90 -29.25
C SER A 2 -15.82 6.21 -27.95
N ILE A 3 -16.47 5.22 -27.34
CA ILE A 3 -17.16 5.37 -26.03
C ILE A 3 -16.22 6.00 -25.00
N CYS A 4 -14.95 5.61 -25.02
CA CYS A 4 -13.94 6.19 -24.13
C CYS A 4 -13.78 7.70 -24.33
N GLU A 5 -13.88 8.22 -25.55
CA GLU A 5 -13.78 9.67 -25.82
C GLU A 5 -14.99 10.44 -25.28
N GLN A 6 -16.17 9.81 -25.30
CA GLN A 6 -17.40 10.40 -24.75
C GLN A 6 -17.42 10.38 -23.22
N VAL A 7 -16.82 9.36 -22.58
CA VAL A 7 -16.79 9.20 -21.12
C VAL A 7 -15.66 10.01 -20.49
N THR A 8 -14.53 10.18 -21.18
CA THR A 8 -13.35 10.91 -20.63
C THR A 8 -13.68 12.32 -20.08
N PRO A 9 -14.50 13.16 -20.73
CA PRO A 9 -14.86 14.46 -20.16
C PRO A 9 -15.60 14.39 -18.82
N ARG A 10 -16.25 13.27 -18.49
CA ARG A 10 -16.96 13.06 -17.23
C ARG A 10 -16.01 12.87 -16.04
N LEU A 11 -14.71 12.63 -16.27
CA LEU A 11 -13.70 12.59 -15.23
C LEU A 11 -13.49 13.95 -14.53
N SER A 12 -13.89 15.04 -15.16
CA SER A 12 -13.82 16.41 -14.58
C SER A 12 -15.19 16.93 -14.12
N HIS A 13 -16.16 16.02 -13.90
CA HIS A 13 -17.50 16.41 -13.47
C HIS A 13 -17.50 16.84 -12.00
N ALA A 14 -18.32 17.83 -11.64
CA ALA A 14 -18.43 18.33 -10.26
C ALA A 14 -18.93 17.26 -9.26
N ASN A 15 -19.78 16.35 -9.71
CA ASN A 15 -20.32 15.27 -8.87
C ASN A 15 -19.37 14.07 -8.84
N SER A 16 -18.89 13.72 -7.64
CA SER A 16 -17.96 12.61 -7.38
C SER A 16 -18.50 11.24 -7.83
N ALA A 17 -19.81 11.01 -7.73
CA ALA A 17 -20.42 9.75 -8.17
C ALA A 17 -20.35 9.59 -9.70
N VAL A 18 -20.48 10.69 -10.46
CA VAL A 18 -20.28 10.69 -11.92
C VAL A 18 -18.83 10.37 -12.26
N VAL A 19 -17.88 11.00 -11.56
CA VAL A 19 -16.43 10.74 -11.75
C VAL A 19 -16.11 9.26 -11.49
N LEU A 20 -16.55 8.72 -10.35
CA LEU A 20 -16.31 7.31 -10.01
C LEU A 20 -16.96 6.35 -11.02
N SER A 21 -18.16 6.66 -11.51
CA SER A 21 -18.82 5.87 -12.55
C SER A 21 -18.06 5.92 -13.88
N ALA A 22 -17.56 7.09 -14.26
CA ALA A 22 -16.73 7.25 -15.45
C ALA A 22 -15.42 6.46 -15.34
N VAL A 23 -14.76 6.50 -14.17
CA VAL A 23 -13.55 5.69 -13.90
C VAL A 23 -13.86 4.20 -14.07
N LYS A 24 -14.95 3.70 -13.48
CA LYS A 24 -15.34 2.28 -13.59
C LYS A 24 -15.58 1.85 -15.03
N VAL A 25 -16.26 2.67 -15.81
CA VAL A 25 -16.50 2.41 -17.24
C VAL A 25 -15.17 2.37 -17.99
N LEU A 26 -14.32 3.37 -17.83
CA LEU A 26 -13.02 3.43 -18.52
C LEU A 26 -12.11 2.26 -18.11
N MET A 27 -12.13 1.84 -16.84
CA MET A 27 -11.40 0.65 -16.38
C MET A 27 -11.84 -0.63 -17.11
N LYS A 28 -13.14 -0.78 -17.35
CA LYS A 28 -13.67 -1.92 -18.13
C LYS A 28 -13.21 -1.87 -19.58
N PHE A 29 -13.23 -0.70 -20.20
CA PHE A 29 -12.73 -0.55 -21.56
C PHE A 29 -11.22 -0.76 -21.69
N LEU A 30 -10.43 -0.39 -20.67
CA LEU A 30 -9.01 -0.70 -20.63
C LEU A 30 -8.71 -2.21 -20.66
N GLU A 31 -9.64 -3.06 -20.18
CA GLU A 31 -9.50 -4.52 -20.27
C GLU A 31 -9.57 -5.03 -21.72
N LEU A 32 -10.24 -4.27 -22.60
CA LEU A 32 -10.45 -4.62 -24.02
C LEU A 32 -9.40 -4.01 -24.96
N LEU A 33 -8.61 -3.05 -24.47
CA LEU A 33 -7.61 -2.35 -25.26
C LEU A 33 -6.26 -3.07 -25.23
N PRO A 34 -5.51 -3.08 -26.33
CA PRO A 34 -4.14 -3.56 -26.37
C PRO A 34 -3.26 -2.72 -25.43
N LYS A 35 -2.49 -3.38 -24.54
CA LYS A 35 -1.64 -2.72 -23.54
C LYS A 35 -0.54 -1.84 -24.15
N ASP A 36 -0.09 -2.18 -25.35
CA ASP A 36 1.00 -1.50 -26.06
C ASP A 36 0.53 -0.28 -26.86
N SER A 37 -0.76 0.05 -26.81
CA SER A 37 -1.33 1.19 -27.52
C SER A 37 -1.00 2.51 -26.83
N ASP A 38 -0.59 3.52 -27.61
CA ASP A 38 -0.43 4.91 -27.12
C ASP A 38 -1.73 5.46 -26.52
N TYR A 39 -2.87 5.02 -27.04
CA TYR A 39 -4.17 5.39 -26.53
C TYR A 39 -4.40 4.85 -25.11
N TYR A 40 -4.01 3.60 -24.86
CA TYR A 40 -4.06 2.96 -23.55
C TYR A 40 -3.23 3.76 -22.52
N ASN A 41 -1.97 4.08 -22.83
CA ASN A 41 -1.08 4.83 -21.96
C ASN A 41 -1.58 6.25 -21.67
N ARG A 42 -2.17 6.92 -22.67
CA ARG A 42 -2.79 8.24 -22.49
C ARG A 42 -4.02 8.18 -21.58
N LEU A 43 -4.83 7.13 -21.71
CA LEU A 43 -6.02 6.96 -20.87
C LEU A 43 -5.64 6.65 -19.42
N LEU A 44 -4.62 5.81 -19.18
CA LEU A 44 -4.09 5.57 -17.83
C LEU A 44 -3.67 6.86 -17.13
N LYS A 45 -2.90 7.71 -17.82
CA LYS A 45 -2.46 8.99 -17.27
C LYS A 45 -3.60 9.95 -16.94
N LYS A 46 -4.71 9.87 -17.67
CA LYS A 46 -5.91 10.70 -17.41
C LYS A 46 -6.74 10.22 -16.23
N LEU A 47 -6.59 8.98 -15.78
CA LEU A 47 -7.36 8.42 -14.66
C LEU A 47 -6.79 8.82 -13.29
N ALA A 48 -5.49 9.04 -13.17
CA ALA A 48 -4.86 9.35 -11.87
C ALA A 48 -5.32 10.68 -11.25
N PRO A 49 -5.31 11.85 -11.94
CA PRO A 49 -5.66 13.12 -11.32
C PRO A 49 -7.08 13.17 -10.75
N PRO A 50 -8.15 12.70 -11.44
CA PRO A 50 -9.50 12.68 -10.88
C PRO A 50 -9.61 11.83 -9.61
N LEU A 51 -8.93 10.67 -9.56
CA LEU A 51 -8.94 9.81 -8.38
C LEU A 51 -8.27 10.48 -7.18
N VAL A 52 -7.15 11.17 -7.40
CA VAL A 52 -6.45 11.94 -6.36
C VAL A 52 -7.31 13.11 -5.87
N THR A 53 -7.97 13.82 -6.79
CA THR A 53 -8.85 14.96 -6.44
C THR A 53 -10.01 14.54 -5.54
N LEU A 54 -10.58 13.35 -5.74
CA LEU A 54 -11.66 12.82 -4.89
C LEU A 54 -11.23 12.62 -3.42
N LEU A 55 -9.94 12.47 -3.14
CA LEU A 55 -9.42 12.32 -1.78
C LEU A 55 -9.41 13.65 -0.99
N SER A 56 -9.60 14.78 -1.65
CA SER A 56 -9.72 16.09 -1.03
C SER A 56 -11.16 16.45 -0.67
N GLY A 57 -12.12 15.59 -1.00
CA GLY A 57 -13.54 15.78 -0.71
C GLY A 57 -13.93 15.51 0.74
N GLU A 58 -15.25 15.57 1.00
CA GLU A 58 -15.85 15.23 2.29
C GLU A 58 -15.47 13.81 2.75
N PRO A 59 -15.45 13.52 4.07
CA PRO A 59 -15.00 12.25 4.62
C PRO A 59 -15.67 11.02 4.01
N GLU A 60 -16.99 11.09 3.76
CA GLU A 60 -17.78 10.01 3.16
C GLU A 60 -17.38 9.78 1.70
N VAL A 61 -17.22 10.85 0.94
CA VAL A 61 -16.76 10.80 -0.46
C VAL A 61 -15.35 10.23 -0.53
N ARG A 62 -14.47 10.69 0.38
CA ARG A 62 -13.10 10.20 0.50
C ARG A 62 -13.05 8.70 0.76
N TYR A 63 -13.86 8.20 1.68
CA TYR A 63 -13.91 6.77 1.98
C TYR A 63 -14.38 5.94 0.78
N VAL A 64 -15.46 6.35 0.13
CA VAL A 64 -15.97 5.69 -1.08
C VAL A 64 -14.94 5.74 -2.21
N ALA A 65 -14.23 6.86 -2.37
CA ALA A 65 -13.14 7.01 -3.34
C ALA A 65 -12.00 6.02 -3.03
N LEU A 66 -11.54 5.94 -1.77
CA LEU A 66 -10.48 5.01 -1.35
C LEU A 66 -10.85 3.55 -1.62
N ARG A 67 -12.09 3.13 -1.32
CA ARG A 67 -12.58 1.78 -1.64
C ARG A 67 -12.52 1.47 -3.14
N ASN A 68 -12.93 2.42 -3.98
CA ASN A 68 -12.86 2.26 -5.43
C ASN A 68 -11.43 2.29 -5.96
N ILE A 69 -10.57 3.15 -5.38
CA ILE A 69 -9.13 3.19 -5.68
C ILE A 69 -8.47 1.86 -5.31
N ASN A 70 -8.78 1.30 -4.14
CA ASN A 70 -8.24 0.01 -3.71
C ASN A 70 -8.55 -1.09 -4.74
N LEU A 71 -9.81 -1.19 -5.19
CA LEU A 71 -10.20 -2.13 -6.24
C LEU A 71 -9.49 -1.86 -7.59
N THR A 72 -9.22 -0.59 -7.88
CA THR A 72 -8.52 -0.17 -9.09
C THR A 72 -7.05 -0.58 -9.07
N VAL A 73 -6.34 -0.30 -7.95
CA VAL A 73 -4.91 -0.61 -7.83
C VAL A 73 -4.62 -2.11 -7.68
N GLN A 74 -5.56 -2.90 -7.16
CA GLN A 74 -5.46 -4.36 -7.17
C GLN A 74 -5.36 -4.92 -8.59
N LYS A 75 -6.09 -4.32 -9.54
CA LYS A 75 -6.08 -4.73 -10.94
C LYS A 75 -4.98 -4.06 -11.75
N ARG A 76 -4.73 -2.77 -11.51
CA ARG A 76 -3.85 -1.90 -12.30
C ARG A 76 -3.08 -0.92 -11.41
N PRO A 77 -2.05 -1.37 -10.71
CA PRO A 77 -1.26 -0.50 -9.83
C PRO A 77 -0.53 0.61 -10.60
N GLU A 78 -0.28 0.42 -11.89
CA GLU A 78 0.41 1.38 -12.75
C GLU A 78 -0.27 2.76 -12.83
N ILE A 79 -1.60 2.84 -12.61
CA ILE A 79 -2.36 4.09 -12.67
C ILE A 79 -1.90 5.10 -11.62
N LEU A 80 -1.65 4.63 -10.39
CA LEU A 80 -1.36 5.48 -9.22
C LEU A 80 0.03 5.23 -8.63
N LYS A 81 0.87 4.47 -9.31
CA LYS A 81 2.21 4.10 -8.80
C LYS A 81 3.08 5.31 -8.45
N GLN A 82 2.94 6.41 -9.20
CA GLN A 82 3.69 7.64 -8.97
C GLN A 82 3.10 8.50 -7.84
N GLU A 83 1.83 8.29 -7.50
CA GLU A 83 1.07 9.07 -6.54
C GLU A 83 1.01 8.42 -5.14
N ILE A 84 1.92 7.49 -4.84
CA ILE A 84 1.90 6.71 -3.59
C ILE A 84 1.86 7.59 -2.33
N LYS A 85 2.52 8.75 -2.35
CA LYS A 85 2.59 9.68 -1.21
C LYS A 85 1.23 10.25 -0.80
N VAL A 86 0.27 10.32 -1.72
CA VAL A 86 -1.09 10.80 -1.43
C VAL A 86 -1.83 9.87 -0.47
N PHE A 87 -1.41 8.59 -0.44
CA PHE A 87 -1.99 7.55 0.41
C PHE A 87 -1.28 7.40 1.76
N PHE A 88 -0.28 8.22 2.06
CA PHE A 88 0.31 8.22 3.39
C PHE A 88 -0.74 8.62 4.42
N VAL A 89 -0.75 7.90 5.54
CA VAL A 89 -1.75 8.05 6.60
C VAL A 89 -1.45 9.34 7.36
N LYS A 90 -2.49 10.14 7.60
CA LYS A 90 -2.38 11.33 8.45
C LYS A 90 -2.84 10.99 9.85
N TYR A 91 -2.25 11.65 10.84
CA TYR A 91 -2.57 11.43 12.25
C TYR A 91 -4.08 11.54 12.55
N ASN A 92 -4.75 12.53 11.95
CA ASN A 92 -6.17 12.81 12.14
C ASN A 92 -7.11 12.04 11.20
N ASP A 93 -6.60 11.11 10.40
CA ASP A 93 -7.46 10.25 9.59
C ASP A 93 -8.24 9.28 10.49
N PRO A 94 -9.55 9.08 10.27
CA PRO A 94 -10.31 8.04 10.94
C PRO A 94 -9.73 6.65 10.67
N ILE A 95 -9.87 5.71 11.61
CA ILE A 95 -9.27 4.37 11.53
C ILE A 95 -9.61 3.63 10.22
N TYR A 96 -10.85 3.69 9.76
CA TYR A 96 -11.27 3.05 8.52
C TYR A 96 -10.60 3.65 7.27
N VAL A 97 -10.27 4.96 7.30
CA VAL A 97 -9.51 5.63 6.24
C VAL A 97 -8.03 5.20 6.30
N LYS A 98 -7.45 5.15 7.50
CA LYS A 98 -6.08 4.67 7.72
C LYS A 98 -5.89 3.28 7.14
N LEU A 99 -6.82 2.37 7.41
CA LEU A 99 -6.77 0.98 6.94
C LEU A 99 -6.85 0.86 5.40
N GLU A 100 -7.75 1.60 4.76
CA GLU A 100 -7.85 1.60 3.30
C GLU A 100 -6.60 2.19 2.64
N LYS A 101 -6.06 3.28 3.19
CA LYS A 101 -4.81 3.86 2.70
C LYS A 101 -3.64 2.89 2.82
N LEU A 102 -3.54 2.18 3.96
CA LEU A 102 -2.51 1.17 4.20
C LEU A 102 -2.53 0.07 3.14
N ASP A 103 -3.71 -0.48 2.84
CA ASP A 103 -3.86 -1.51 1.80
C ASP A 103 -3.47 -0.98 0.41
N ILE A 104 -3.87 0.24 0.08
CA ILE A 104 -3.49 0.88 -1.19
C ILE A 104 -1.96 1.07 -1.27
N MET A 105 -1.33 1.54 -0.20
CA MET A 105 0.14 1.70 -0.14
C MET A 105 0.85 0.38 -0.44
N ILE A 106 0.40 -0.74 0.16
CA ILE A 106 0.97 -2.06 -0.10
C ILE A 106 0.82 -2.43 -1.58
N HIS A 107 -0.35 -2.19 -2.18
CA HIS A 107 -0.58 -2.47 -3.60
C HIS A 107 0.26 -1.59 -4.53
N LEU A 108 0.59 -0.37 -4.13
CA LEU A 108 1.42 0.57 -4.91
C LEU A 108 2.92 0.42 -4.64
N ALA A 109 3.31 -0.24 -3.54
CA ALA A 109 4.72 -0.42 -3.18
C ALA A 109 5.52 -1.06 -4.33
N SER A 110 6.66 -0.47 -4.63
CA SER A 110 7.58 -0.86 -5.69
C SER A 110 9.02 -0.63 -5.24
N GLN A 111 10.00 -1.19 -5.95
CA GLN A 111 11.41 -1.02 -5.61
C GLN A 111 11.83 0.45 -5.47
N ALA A 112 11.27 1.35 -6.28
CA ALA A 112 11.58 2.78 -6.22
C ALA A 112 10.99 3.49 -4.99
N SER A 113 9.84 3.03 -4.48
CA SER A 113 9.09 3.68 -3.39
C SER A 113 9.22 2.98 -2.05
N ILE A 114 9.78 1.76 -2.01
CA ILE A 114 9.78 0.91 -0.81
C ILE A 114 10.47 1.57 0.39
N ALA A 115 11.55 2.31 0.18
CA ALA A 115 12.26 2.96 1.28
C ALA A 115 11.36 4.00 1.99
N GLN A 116 10.58 4.76 1.23
CA GLN A 116 9.64 5.73 1.78
C GLN A 116 8.46 5.02 2.46
N VAL A 117 7.93 3.96 1.85
CA VAL A 117 6.84 3.16 2.43
C VAL A 117 7.26 2.55 3.77
N LEU A 118 8.46 1.98 3.87
CA LEU A 118 8.97 1.39 5.11
C LEU A 118 9.17 2.44 6.22
N ALA A 119 9.65 3.64 5.86
CA ALA A 119 9.77 4.74 6.82
C ALA A 119 8.41 5.11 7.42
N GLU A 120 7.38 5.25 6.58
CA GLU A 120 6.00 5.51 7.03
C GLU A 120 5.43 4.36 7.88
N LEU A 121 5.61 3.10 7.44
CA LEU A 121 5.13 1.94 8.20
C LEU A 121 5.82 1.82 9.57
N LYS A 122 7.09 2.21 9.67
CA LYS A 122 7.82 2.27 10.94
C LYS A 122 7.20 3.33 11.87
N GLU A 123 6.84 4.50 11.36
CA GLU A 123 6.13 5.53 12.12
C GLU A 123 4.74 5.03 12.58
N TYR A 124 3.98 4.37 11.71
CA TYR A 124 2.67 3.83 12.07
C TYR A 124 2.74 2.75 13.16
N ALA A 125 3.85 2.02 13.24
CA ALA A 125 4.08 1.05 14.30
C ALA A 125 4.29 1.69 15.70
N THR A 126 4.41 3.02 15.80
CA THR A 126 4.50 3.76 17.05
C THR A 126 3.18 4.43 17.47
N GLU A 127 2.09 4.23 16.71
CA GLU A 127 0.78 4.79 17.05
C GLU A 127 0.16 4.08 18.27
N VAL A 128 -0.89 4.72 18.83
CA VAL A 128 -1.54 4.23 20.06
C VAL A 128 -2.53 3.10 19.78
N ASP A 129 -3.13 3.07 18.59
CA ASP A 129 -4.12 2.05 18.21
C ASP A 129 -3.43 0.73 17.85
N ALA A 130 -3.53 -0.25 18.76
CA ALA A 130 -2.89 -1.56 18.62
C ALA A 130 -3.34 -2.31 17.35
N ASP A 131 -4.61 -2.24 16.97
CA ASP A 131 -5.13 -2.92 15.78
C ASP A 131 -4.54 -2.32 14.49
N PHE A 132 -4.36 -1.00 14.46
CA PHE A 132 -3.70 -0.33 13.37
C PHE A 132 -2.21 -0.67 13.31
N VAL A 133 -1.53 -0.67 14.46
CA VAL A 133 -0.12 -1.04 14.58
C VAL A 133 0.12 -2.47 14.08
N HIS A 134 -0.68 -3.45 14.51
CA HIS A 134 -0.60 -4.82 14.01
C HIS A 134 -0.69 -4.89 12.48
N LYS A 135 -1.62 -4.15 11.89
CA LYS A 135 -1.78 -4.11 10.42
C LYS A 135 -0.62 -3.40 9.73
N ALA A 136 -0.05 -2.35 10.34
CA ALA A 136 1.12 -1.66 9.81
C ALA A 136 2.36 -2.57 9.82
N VAL A 137 2.59 -3.32 10.89
CA VAL A 137 3.70 -4.28 10.99
C VAL A 137 3.50 -5.42 9.98
N ARG A 138 2.29 -5.97 9.85
CA ARG A 138 1.95 -6.96 8.79
C ARG A 138 2.15 -6.43 7.37
N ALA A 139 1.92 -5.14 7.16
CA ALA A 139 2.14 -4.51 5.86
C ALA A 139 3.62 -4.56 5.45
N ILE A 140 4.56 -4.47 6.39
CA ILE A 140 6.00 -4.64 6.11
C ILE A 140 6.28 -6.04 5.53
N GLY A 141 5.71 -7.08 6.13
CA GLY A 141 5.83 -8.46 5.61
C GLY A 141 5.23 -8.63 4.21
N ARG A 142 4.05 -8.06 3.97
CA ARG A 142 3.43 -8.07 2.63
C ARG A 142 4.28 -7.34 1.59
N CYS A 143 4.95 -6.26 1.98
CA CYS A 143 5.90 -5.55 1.12
C CYS A 143 7.14 -6.40 0.82
N ALA A 144 7.65 -7.15 1.79
CA ALA A 144 8.79 -8.07 1.60
C ALA A 144 8.49 -9.14 0.56
N ILE A 145 7.29 -9.75 0.63
CA ILE A 145 6.85 -10.78 -0.32
C ILE A 145 6.64 -10.17 -1.71
N LYS A 146 6.07 -8.96 -1.79
CA LYS A 146 5.76 -8.31 -3.07
C LYS A 146 6.99 -7.78 -3.79
N VAL A 147 7.95 -7.24 -3.04
CA VAL A 147 9.16 -6.60 -3.57
C VAL A 147 10.38 -7.37 -3.07
N GLU A 148 10.60 -8.56 -3.64
CA GLU A 148 11.64 -9.52 -3.21
C GLU A 148 13.03 -8.88 -3.04
N GLN A 149 13.42 -7.98 -3.95
CA GLN A 149 14.70 -7.27 -3.90
C GLN A 149 14.86 -6.35 -2.67
N SER A 150 13.78 -6.07 -1.96
CA SER A 150 13.76 -5.21 -0.78
C SER A 150 13.47 -5.99 0.51
N ALA A 151 13.42 -7.30 0.45
CA ALA A 151 13.11 -8.16 1.59
C ALA A 151 14.08 -7.94 2.76
N GLU A 152 15.38 -7.80 2.49
CA GLU A 152 16.39 -7.49 3.51
C GLU A 152 16.09 -6.17 4.25
N ARG A 153 15.67 -5.13 3.52
CA ARG A 153 15.28 -3.85 4.13
C ARG A 153 14.01 -3.99 4.98
N CYS A 154 13.06 -4.80 4.54
CA CYS A 154 11.85 -5.07 5.30
C CYS A 154 12.19 -5.78 6.61
N VAL A 155 13.07 -6.78 6.57
CA VAL A 155 13.51 -7.50 7.76
C VAL A 155 14.32 -6.59 8.69
N SER A 156 15.25 -5.77 8.16
CA SER A 156 15.96 -4.77 8.97
C SER A 156 14.99 -3.83 9.69
N THR A 157 13.91 -3.38 9.01
CA THR A 157 12.88 -2.54 9.64
C THR A 157 12.13 -3.30 10.74
N LEU A 158 11.83 -4.59 10.55
CA LEU A 158 11.19 -5.42 11.58
C LEU A 158 12.11 -5.63 12.79
N LEU A 159 13.41 -5.84 12.57
CA LEU A 159 14.41 -5.92 13.65
C LEU A 159 14.51 -4.61 14.45
N ASP A 160 14.48 -3.47 13.77
CA ASP A 160 14.41 -2.16 14.44
C ASP A 160 13.16 -2.04 15.33
N LEU A 161 12.01 -2.58 14.86
CA LEU A 161 10.77 -2.58 15.64
C LEU A 161 10.85 -3.51 16.85
N ILE A 162 11.54 -4.64 16.77
CA ILE A 162 11.81 -5.52 17.91
C ILE A 162 12.59 -4.80 19.00
N GLN A 163 13.55 -3.95 18.64
CA GLN A 163 14.34 -3.17 19.60
C GLN A 163 13.51 -2.12 20.36
N THR A 164 12.29 -1.80 19.93
CA THR A 164 11.40 -0.88 20.65
C THR A 164 10.88 -1.46 21.99
N LYS A 165 10.98 -2.77 22.19
CA LYS A 165 10.53 -3.52 23.38
C LYS A 165 9.04 -3.33 23.72
N VAL A 166 8.22 -3.04 22.72
CA VAL A 166 6.76 -2.98 22.86
C VAL A 166 6.21 -4.36 22.56
N ASN A 167 5.75 -5.12 23.55
CA ASN A 167 5.44 -6.55 23.46
C ASN A 167 4.59 -6.92 22.24
N TYR A 168 3.46 -6.26 22.00
CA TYR A 168 2.59 -6.60 20.88
C TYR A 168 3.23 -6.31 19.50
N VAL A 169 4.14 -5.33 19.41
CA VAL A 169 4.90 -5.02 18.19
C VAL A 169 5.95 -6.10 17.96
N VAL A 170 6.66 -6.50 19.02
CA VAL A 170 7.71 -7.53 19.00
C VAL A 170 7.12 -8.86 18.56
N GLN A 171 6.02 -9.31 19.19
CA GLN A 171 5.35 -10.57 18.84
C GLN A 171 4.92 -10.60 17.37
N GLU A 172 4.29 -9.53 16.89
CA GLU A 172 3.86 -9.44 15.49
C GLU A 172 5.04 -9.43 14.52
N ALA A 173 6.12 -8.71 14.85
CA ALA A 173 7.33 -8.67 14.01
C ALA A 173 7.99 -10.05 13.90
N ILE A 174 8.09 -10.80 15.00
CA ILE A 174 8.63 -12.16 15.00
C ILE A 174 7.80 -13.11 14.12
N VAL A 175 6.46 -13.07 14.25
CA VAL A 175 5.55 -13.87 13.44
C VAL A 175 5.74 -13.57 11.95
N ILE A 176 5.89 -12.30 11.59
CA ILE A 176 6.07 -11.90 10.20
C ILE A 176 7.44 -12.33 9.66
N ILE A 177 8.49 -12.15 10.44
CA ILE A 177 9.83 -12.62 10.05
C ILE A 177 9.79 -14.14 9.79
N ARG A 178 9.20 -14.92 10.69
CA ARG A 178 8.99 -16.37 10.49
C ARG A 178 8.23 -16.67 9.20
N ASP A 179 7.18 -15.89 8.88
CA ASP A 179 6.38 -16.10 7.68
C ASP A 179 7.14 -15.71 6.39
N ILE A 180 7.99 -14.69 6.43
CA ILE A 180 8.90 -14.36 5.33
C ILE A 180 9.86 -15.51 5.05
N TYR A 181 10.39 -16.18 6.08
CA TYR A 181 11.31 -17.30 5.94
C TYR A 181 10.69 -18.58 5.37
N LYS A 182 9.37 -18.75 5.41
CA LYS A 182 8.70 -19.86 4.74
C LYS A 182 8.81 -19.82 3.22
N TYR A 183 9.16 -18.67 2.64
CA TYR A 183 9.41 -18.54 1.21
C TYR A 183 10.91 -18.78 0.94
N PRO A 184 11.29 -19.97 0.44
CA PRO A 184 12.70 -20.32 0.28
C PRO A 184 13.33 -19.48 -0.83
N ASN A 185 14.44 -18.85 -0.57
CA ASN A 185 15.52 -18.71 -1.54
C ASN A 185 16.62 -17.66 -1.31
N LYS A 186 16.64 -16.78 -0.28
CA LYS A 186 17.70 -15.76 -0.23
C LYS A 186 18.07 -15.17 1.15
N TYR A 187 17.79 -15.85 2.26
CA TYR A 187 17.84 -15.16 3.56
C TYR A 187 18.93 -15.64 4.54
N GLU A 188 20.04 -16.26 4.07
CA GLU A 188 21.10 -16.73 4.94
C GLU A 188 21.77 -15.60 5.76
N SER A 189 21.94 -14.41 5.13
CA SER A 189 22.51 -13.25 5.81
C SER A 189 21.64 -12.70 6.96
N ILE A 190 20.31 -12.90 6.86
CA ILE A 190 19.36 -12.40 7.82
C ILE A 190 19.30 -13.32 9.06
N ILE A 191 19.59 -14.60 8.90
CA ILE A 191 19.66 -15.57 10.03
C ILE A 191 20.76 -15.13 11.01
N ALA A 192 21.91 -14.69 10.51
CA ALA A 192 22.98 -14.17 11.36
C ALA A 192 22.51 -12.97 12.21
N THR A 193 21.84 -12.02 11.57
CA THR A 193 21.31 -10.82 12.24
C THR A 193 20.20 -11.16 13.25
N LEU A 194 19.37 -12.16 12.96
CA LEU A 194 18.38 -12.67 13.92
C LEU A 194 19.04 -13.34 15.13
N CYS A 195 20.04 -14.18 14.90
CA CYS A 195 20.78 -14.83 15.99
C CYS A 195 21.46 -13.80 16.91
N GLU A 196 22.02 -12.72 16.35
CA GLU A 196 22.60 -11.62 17.13
C GLU A 196 21.56 -10.87 17.99
N ASN A 197 20.31 -10.84 17.56
CA ASN A 197 19.23 -10.15 18.28
C ASN A 197 18.41 -11.09 19.19
N LEU A 198 18.54 -12.41 19.05
CA LEU A 198 17.82 -13.41 19.85
C LEU A 198 18.12 -13.27 21.35
N ASP A 199 19.36 -12.95 21.72
CA ASP A 199 19.76 -12.75 23.11
C ASP A 199 19.11 -11.52 23.77
N SER A 200 18.50 -10.63 22.95
CA SER A 200 17.76 -9.45 23.44
C SER A 200 16.25 -9.66 23.54
N LEU A 201 15.76 -10.84 23.13
CA LEU A 201 14.34 -11.20 23.17
C LEU A 201 14.03 -11.94 24.46
N ASP A 202 13.45 -11.23 25.45
CA ASP A 202 12.99 -11.80 26.73
C ASP A 202 11.59 -12.45 26.63
N GLU A 203 11.10 -12.73 25.42
CA GLU A 203 9.77 -13.32 25.19
C GLU A 203 9.84 -14.85 25.15
N PRO A 204 9.00 -15.56 25.96
CA PRO A 204 9.07 -17.03 26.07
C PRO A 204 8.62 -17.78 24.81
N ASP A 205 7.97 -17.11 23.84
CA ASP A 205 7.44 -17.70 22.61
C ASP A 205 8.27 -17.30 21.33
N ALA A 206 9.46 -16.74 21.51
CA ALA A 206 10.35 -16.31 20.42
C ALA A 206 11.21 -17.45 19.84
#